data_e44311c2ca940c8ff6d654f13d445a48
#
_entry.id   e44311c2ca940c8ff6d654f13d445a48
#
_cell.length_a   1.000
_cell.length_b   1.000
_cell.length_c   1.000
_cell.angle_alpha   90.00
_cell.angle_beta   90.00
_cell.angle_gamma   90.00
#
_symmetry.space_group_name_H-M   'P 1'
#
loop_
_entity.id
_entity.type
_entity.pdbx_description
1 polymer ?
#
loop_
_entity_poly.entity_id
_entity_poly.type
_entity_poly.pdbx_seq_one_letter_code
_entity_poly.pdbx_strand_id
1 'polypeptide(L)'
;MIKTIALSGSASPDSMNYKGLQLLSKHCEFDVDSLANYDIPVINSNASNGVVPQEVDRLITKLYEYDQFVFAVPEMTAQMGAAFKNFLDWLVVKGYMNSNLGTQYPFSRKTTVLLTFTPAAKEGGNRHFPATKEILVKLGANVVYTKCFNDGWKNVVLGNEEFYKQDAEIIQRYLSYDNTTSSKWQQIYTDWKNKWNLK
;
A
#
# COMPACT_ATOMS: atom_id res chain seq x y z
N MET A 1 -6.62 -18.51 8.69
CA MET A 1 -5.19 -18.08 8.57
C MET A 1 -5.22 -16.66 8.01
N ILE A 2 -4.55 -15.72 8.66
CA ILE A 2 -4.47 -14.32 8.20
C ILE A 2 -3.65 -14.28 6.91
N LYS A 3 -4.20 -13.68 5.86
CA LYS A 3 -3.53 -13.53 4.56
C LYS A 3 -2.96 -12.11 4.42
N THR A 4 -1.69 -12.00 4.14
CA THR A 4 -1.00 -10.72 3.91
C THR A 4 -0.55 -10.61 2.46
N ILE A 5 -0.75 -9.45 1.83
CA ILE A 5 -0.18 -9.11 0.53
C ILE A 5 0.80 -7.94 0.65
N ALA A 6 1.95 -8.09 0.00
CA ALA A 6 2.91 -7.02 -0.21
C ALA A 6 2.84 -6.56 -1.68
N LEU A 7 2.39 -5.32 -1.90
CA LEU A 7 2.20 -4.74 -3.23
C LEU A 7 3.23 -3.66 -3.51
N SER A 8 4.00 -3.83 -4.59
CA SER A 8 4.86 -2.77 -5.12
C SER A 8 4.02 -1.73 -5.86
N GLY A 9 4.12 -0.47 -5.43
CA GLY A 9 3.45 0.68 -6.02
C GLY A 9 4.13 1.22 -7.30
N SER A 10 5.03 0.47 -7.91
CA SER A 10 5.73 0.84 -9.15
C SER A 10 5.13 0.14 -10.35
N ALA A 11 5.02 0.87 -11.48
CA ALA A 11 4.67 0.28 -12.77
C ALA A 11 5.87 -0.33 -13.51
N SER A 12 7.08 -0.29 -12.93
CA SER A 12 8.26 -0.93 -13.51
C SER A 12 8.39 -2.38 -13.01
N PRO A 13 8.50 -3.38 -13.88
CA PRO A 13 8.68 -4.77 -13.47
C PRO A 13 10.02 -5.01 -12.74
N ASP A 14 11.02 -4.17 -13.03
CA ASP A 14 12.35 -4.22 -12.42
C ASP A 14 12.54 -3.28 -11.23
N SER A 15 11.44 -2.79 -10.65
CA SER A 15 11.53 -1.79 -9.59
C SER A 15 12.23 -2.33 -8.34
N MET A 16 13.02 -1.48 -7.69
CA MET A 16 13.64 -1.79 -6.40
C MET A 16 12.61 -2.11 -5.33
N ASN A 17 11.45 -1.45 -5.36
CA ASN A 17 10.38 -1.72 -4.41
C ASN A 17 9.84 -3.15 -4.56
N TYR A 18 9.68 -3.63 -5.78
CA TYR A 18 9.25 -5.02 -6.02
C TYR A 18 10.32 -6.02 -5.58
N LYS A 19 11.57 -5.82 -6.04
CA LYS A 19 12.71 -6.70 -5.66
C LYS A 19 12.95 -6.69 -4.15
N GLY A 20 12.83 -5.55 -3.49
CA GLY A 20 12.94 -5.45 -2.04
C GLY A 20 11.85 -6.23 -1.29
N LEU A 21 10.61 -6.18 -1.78
CA LEU A 21 9.53 -7.02 -1.23
C LEU A 21 9.81 -8.51 -1.41
N GLN A 22 10.36 -8.92 -2.55
CA GLN A 22 10.75 -10.32 -2.79
C GLN A 22 11.85 -10.80 -1.82
N LEU A 23 12.79 -9.91 -1.42
CA LEU A 23 13.79 -10.26 -0.41
C LEU A 23 13.19 -10.33 0.99
N LEU A 24 12.32 -9.39 1.36
CA LEU A 24 11.60 -9.43 2.63
C LEU A 24 10.73 -10.68 2.76
N SER A 25 10.09 -11.15 1.67
CA SER A 25 9.23 -12.34 1.69
C SER A 25 9.97 -13.64 1.99
N LYS A 26 11.30 -13.63 1.99
CA LYS A 26 12.10 -14.78 2.46
C LYS A 26 12.06 -14.95 3.98
N HIS A 27 11.68 -13.89 4.69
CA HIS A 27 11.64 -13.82 6.15
C HIS A 27 10.27 -13.37 6.71
N CYS A 28 9.33 -13.02 5.84
CA CYS A 28 7.96 -12.63 6.20
C CYS A 28 6.93 -13.51 5.48
N GLU A 29 5.83 -13.80 6.15
CA GLU A 29 4.72 -14.56 5.57
C GLU A 29 3.76 -13.62 4.83
N PHE A 30 4.08 -13.28 3.58
CA PHE A 30 3.19 -12.54 2.69
C PHE A 30 3.37 -12.90 1.22
N ASP A 31 2.29 -12.80 0.46
CA ASP A 31 2.32 -12.88 -0.99
C ASP A 31 2.87 -11.57 -1.57
N VAL A 32 3.65 -11.65 -2.64
CA VAL A 32 4.23 -10.46 -3.30
C VAL A 32 3.59 -10.23 -4.65
N ASP A 33 3.17 -9.00 -4.90
CA ASP A 33 2.63 -8.56 -6.20
C ASP A 33 3.14 -7.15 -6.56
N SER A 34 2.90 -6.72 -7.79
CA SER A 34 3.33 -5.43 -8.29
C SER A 34 2.27 -4.79 -9.19
N LEU A 35 2.13 -3.47 -9.14
CA LEU A 35 1.32 -2.73 -10.10
C LEU A 35 1.80 -2.94 -11.55
N ALA A 36 3.07 -3.31 -11.75
CA ALA A 36 3.62 -3.64 -13.06
C ALA A 36 2.96 -4.86 -13.73
N ASN A 37 2.26 -5.70 -12.95
CA ASN A 37 1.56 -6.89 -13.47
C ASN A 37 0.15 -6.58 -14.00
N TYR A 38 -0.24 -5.30 -14.01
CA TYR A 38 -1.57 -4.84 -14.38
C TYR A 38 -1.47 -3.65 -15.34
N ASP A 39 -2.20 -3.71 -16.44
CA ASP A 39 -2.34 -2.59 -17.37
C ASP A 39 -3.36 -1.58 -16.80
N ILE A 40 -2.87 -0.70 -15.91
CA ILE A 40 -3.69 0.32 -15.23
C ILE A 40 -3.56 1.62 -16.01
N PRO A 41 -4.54 2.00 -16.83
CA PRO A 41 -4.47 3.26 -17.59
C PRO A 41 -4.50 4.46 -16.65
N VAL A 42 -3.91 5.56 -17.09
CA VAL A 42 -4.03 6.84 -16.38
C VAL A 42 -5.51 7.24 -16.34
N ILE A 43 -5.95 7.65 -15.15
CA ILE A 43 -7.33 8.09 -14.96
C ILE A 43 -7.63 9.29 -15.87
N ASN A 44 -8.76 9.26 -16.54
CA ASN A 44 -9.18 10.26 -17.50
C ASN A 44 -10.70 10.48 -17.46
N SER A 45 -11.27 11.24 -18.40
CA SER A 45 -12.69 11.55 -18.46
C SER A 45 -13.61 10.30 -18.55
N ASN A 46 -13.12 9.16 -19.02
CA ASN A 46 -13.90 7.92 -19.02
C ASN A 46 -14.21 7.40 -17.62
N ALA A 47 -13.37 7.76 -16.63
CA ALA A 47 -13.64 7.45 -15.24
C ALA A 47 -14.94 8.07 -14.72
N SER A 48 -15.31 9.26 -15.22
CA SER A 48 -16.58 9.92 -14.89
C SER A 48 -17.81 9.19 -15.42
N ASN A 49 -17.64 8.33 -16.43
CA ASN A 49 -18.70 7.48 -16.99
C ASN A 49 -18.85 6.14 -16.25
N GLY A 50 -18.10 5.93 -15.18
CA GLY A 50 -18.21 4.77 -14.32
C GLY A 50 -17.59 3.48 -14.87
N VAL A 51 -16.87 3.54 -15.97
CA VAL A 51 -16.22 2.36 -16.56
C VAL A 51 -14.87 2.15 -15.89
N VAL A 52 -14.78 1.14 -15.04
CA VAL A 52 -13.51 0.71 -14.42
C VAL A 52 -12.81 -0.26 -15.37
N PRO A 53 -11.52 -0.03 -15.72
CA PRO A 53 -10.77 -0.97 -16.55
C PRO A 53 -10.69 -2.36 -15.94
N GLN A 54 -10.71 -3.40 -16.78
CA GLN A 54 -10.72 -4.80 -16.33
C GLN A 54 -9.52 -5.13 -15.41
N GLU A 55 -8.33 -4.64 -15.72
CA GLU A 55 -7.13 -4.89 -14.93
C GLU A 55 -7.17 -4.21 -13.56
N VAL A 56 -7.77 -3.02 -13.48
CA VAL A 56 -8.05 -2.35 -12.19
C VAL A 56 -9.02 -3.20 -11.37
N ASP A 57 -10.09 -3.68 -12.01
CA ASP A 57 -11.09 -4.52 -11.34
C ASP A 57 -10.49 -5.85 -10.85
N ARG A 58 -9.66 -6.47 -11.67
CA ARG A 58 -8.91 -7.71 -11.32
C ARG A 58 -8.03 -7.51 -10.10
N LEU A 59 -7.25 -6.41 -10.05
CA LEU A 59 -6.40 -6.10 -8.91
C LEU A 59 -7.22 -5.83 -7.66
N ILE A 60 -8.24 -4.98 -7.74
CA ILE A 60 -9.08 -4.64 -6.58
C ILE A 60 -9.77 -5.88 -6.03
N THR A 61 -10.31 -6.74 -6.89
CA THR A 61 -10.94 -8.01 -6.49
C THR A 61 -9.96 -8.91 -5.75
N LYS A 62 -8.73 -9.05 -6.27
CA LYS A 62 -7.67 -9.80 -5.61
C LYS A 62 -7.36 -9.23 -4.21
N LEU A 63 -7.28 -7.92 -4.05
CA LEU A 63 -6.94 -7.29 -2.79
C LEU A 63 -8.00 -7.54 -1.68
N TYR A 64 -9.26 -7.78 -2.05
CA TYR A 64 -10.30 -8.14 -1.06
C TYR A 64 -10.07 -9.50 -0.40
N GLU A 65 -9.25 -10.38 -0.99
CA GLU A 65 -8.94 -11.70 -0.45
C GLU A 65 -7.94 -11.67 0.72
N TYR A 66 -7.35 -10.50 1.00
CA TYR A 66 -6.29 -10.32 2.00
C TYR A 66 -6.77 -9.55 3.22
N ASP A 67 -6.19 -9.89 4.37
CA ASP A 67 -6.52 -9.32 5.68
C ASP A 67 -5.55 -8.20 6.07
N GLN A 68 -4.32 -8.20 5.52
CA GLN A 68 -3.25 -7.26 5.85
C GLN A 68 -2.49 -6.83 4.60
N PHE A 69 -1.88 -5.64 4.67
CA PHE A 69 -1.24 -5.01 3.53
C PHE A 69 0.15 -4.48 3.85
N VAL A 70 1.08 -4.71 2.93
CA VAL A 70 2.38 -4.06 2.90
C VAL A 70 2.49 -3.32 1.56
N PHE A 71 2.54 -1.99 1.57
CA PHE A 71 2.74 -1.19 0.36
C PHE A 71 4.19 -0.72 0.28
N ALA A 72 4.91 -1.11 -0.77
CA ALA A 72 6.22 -0.57 -1.08
C ALA A 72 6.08 0.48 -2.20
N VAL A 73 6.15 1.75 -1.82
CA VAL A 73 5.83 2.88 -2.70
C VAL A 73 7.08 3.67 -3.04
N PRO A 74 7.43 3.84 -4.33
CA PRO A 74 8.57 4.66 -4.73
C PRO A 74 8.32 6.14 -4.46
N GLU A 75 9.37 6.85 -4.02
CA GLU A 75 9.35 8.30 -4.00
C GLU A 75 9.74 8.86 -5.38
N MET A 76 8.93 9.75 -5.90
CA MET A 76 9.22 10.55 -7.10
C MET A 76 8.90 12.02 -6.81
N THR A 77 9.86 12.90 -7.02
CA THR A 77 9.69 14.36 -6.76
C THR A 77 9.14 14.69 -5.37
N ALA A 78 9.66 14.01 -4.33
CA ALA A 78 9.24 14.11 -2.93
C ALA A 78 7.77 13.68 -2.66
N GLN A 79 7.14 12.99 -3.61
CA GLN A 79 5.77 12.47 -3.51
C GLN A 79 5.74 10.98 -3.84
N MET A 80 4.62 10.31 -3.57
CA MET A 80 4.42 8.94 -4.01
C MET A 80 4.50 8.84 -5.54
N GLY A 81 5.01 7.73 -6.04
CA GLY A 81 5.07 7.47 -7.48
C GLY A 81 3.69 7.54 -8.15
N ALA A 82 3.65 8.10 -9.37
CA ALA A 82 2.40 8.35 -10.10
C ALA A 82 1.54 7.08 -10.28
N ALA A 83 2.15 5.92 -10.49
CA ALA A 83 1.43 4.65 -10.66
C ALA A 83 0.62 4.29 -9.40
N PHE A 84 1.20 4.47 -8.20
CA PHE A 84 0.49 4.20 -6.95
C PHE A 84 -0.64 5.19 -6.72
N LYS A 85 -0.39 6.49 -6.98
CA LYS A 85 -1.45 7.51 -6.90
C LYS A 85 -2.60 7.20 -7.85
N ASN A 86 -2.29 6.86 -9.10
CA ASN A 86 -3.29 6.50 -10.11
C ASN A 86 -4.13 5.27 -9.68
N PHE A 87 -3.48 4.26 -9.12
CA PHE A 87 -4.19 3.11 -8.55
C PHE A 87 -5.16 3.52 -7.42
N LEU A 88 -4.73 4.38 -6.49
CA LEU A 88 -5.60 4.89 -5.42
C LEU A 88 -6.78 5.71 -5.98
N ASP A 89 -6.58 6.47 -7.06
CA ASP A 89 -7.65 7.21 -7.72
C ASP A 89 -8.68 6.28 -8.35
N TRP A 90 -8.24 5.19 -8.99
CA TRP A 90 -9.14 4.16 -9.51
C TRP A 90 -9.92 3.44 -8.41
N LEU A 91 -9.32 3.22 -7.22
CA LEU A 91 -10.05 2.70 -6.06
C LEU A 91 -11.21 3.61 -5.69
N VAL A 92 -10.98 4.93 -5.67
CA VAL A 92 -12.02 5.92 -5.37
C VAL A 92 -13.13 5.86 -6.41
N VAL A 93 -12.78 5.84 -7.70
CA VAL A 93 -13.77 5.73 -8.78
C VAL A 93 -14.62 4.47 -8.62
N LYS A 94 -14.00 3.32 -8.40
CA LYS A 94 -14.74 2.07 -8.19
C LYS A 94 -15.62 2.12 -6.95
N GLY A 95 -15.16 2.72 -5.86
CA GLY A 95 -15.95 2.90 -4.63
C GLY A 95 -17.21 3.73 -4.85
N TYR A 96 -17.12 4.80 -5.66
CA TYR A 96 -18.30 5.61 -6.03
C TYR A 96 -19.29 4.87 -6.91
N MET A 97 -18.80 4.00 -7.81
CA MET A 97 -19.64 3.27 -8.75
C MET A 97 -20.35 2.08 -8.12
N ASN A 98 -19.82 1.53 -7.05
CA ASN A 98 -20.39 0.41 -6.31
C ASN A 98 -21.10 0.89 -5.04
N SER A 99 -22.26 1.55 -5.20
CA SER A 99 -23.11 1.98 -4.09
C SER A 99 -23.47 0.84 -3.11
N ASN A 100 -23.43 -0.43 -3.56
CA ASN A 100 -23.69 -1.61 -2.75
C ASN A 100 -22.51 -2.08 -1.90
N LEU A 101 -21.26 -1.65 -2.21
CA LEU A 101 -20.08 -2.01 -1.40
C LEU A 101 -19.86 -1.05 -0.22
N GLY A 102 -20.67 0.02 -0.14
CA GLY A 102 -20.33 1.11 0.77
C GLY A 102 -18.94 1.65 0.45
N THR A 103 -18.44 2.58 1.18
CA THR A 103 -17.08 3.13 1.01
C THR A 103 -15.99 2.22 1.64
N GLN A 104 -16.15 0.90 1.58
CA GLN A 104 -15.13 -0.01 2.09
C GLN A 104 -14.15 -0.36 0.98
N TYR A 105 -12.94 0.18 1.08
CA TYR A 105 -11.83 -0.20 0.22
C TYR A 105 -11.20 -1.52 0.71
N PRO A 106 -10.45 -2.26 -0.14
CA PRO A 106 -9.88 -3.57 0.21
C PRO A 106 -9.10 -3.58 1.53
N PHE A 107 -8.42 -2.47 1.84
CA PHE A 107 -7.60 -2.30 3.05
C PHE A 107 -8.28 -1.51 4.18
N SER A 108 -9.60 -1.24 4.06
CA SER A 108 -10.34 -0.54 5.12
C SER A 108 -10.33 -1.32 6.42
N ARG A 109 -9.92 -0.67 7.52
CA ARG A 109 -9.76 -1.22 8.87
C ARG A 109 -8.74 -2.35 8.99
N LYS A 110 -7.92 -2.54 7.95
CA LYS A 110 -6.90 -3.59 7.93
C LYS A 110 -5.52 -3.02 8.25
N THR A 111 -4.72 -3.81 8.95
CA THR A 111 -3.33 -3.48 9.26
C THR A 111 -2.55 -3.24 7.98
N THR A 112 -1.88 -2.11 7.92
CA THR A 112 -1.13 -1.68 6.74
C THR A 112 0.25 -1.20 7.14
N VAL A 113 1.27 -1.68 6.43
CA VAL A 113 2.66 -1.25 6.53
C VAL A 113 3.03 -0.48 5.26
N LEU A 114 3.71 0.65 5.40
CA LEU A 114 4.17 1.47 4.27
C LEU A 114 5.69 1.49 4.22
N LEU A 115 6.24 1.01 3.12
CA LEU A 115 7.67 0.88 2.88
C LEU A 115 8.10 1.70 1.65
N THR A 116 9.38 1.99 1.55
CA THR A 116 10.04 2.42 0.33
C THR A 116 11.47 1.90 0.27
N PHE A 117 11.91 1.49 -0.91
CA PHE A 117 13.29 1.14 -1.20
C PHE A 117 13.86 2.20 -2.14
N THR A 118 14.94 2.84 -1.73
CA THR A 118 15.48 4.00 -2.45
C THR A 118 17.00 3.93 -2.58
N PRO A 119 17.56 4.45 -3.69
CA PRO A 119 19.00 4.64 -3.82
C PRO A 119 19.50 5.87 -3.04
N ALA A 120 18.62 6.69 -2.47
CA ALA A 120 19.02 7.86 -1.69
C ALA A 120 19.76 7.44 -0.41
N ALA A 121 20.98 7.94 -0.20
CA ALA A 121 21.84 7.48 0.88
C ALA A 121 21.28 7.85 2.25
N LYS A 122 21.20 9.01 2.72
CA LYS A 122 20.80 9.31 4.11
C LYS A 122 19.50 10.09 4.22
N GLU A 123 19.15 10.86 3.20
CA GLU A 123 17.98 11.72 3.18
C GLU A 123 17.22 11.53 1.89
N GLY A 124 15.91 11.35 1.98
CA GLY A 124 15.03 11.09 0.84
C GLY A 124 14.42 9.70 0.87
N GLY A 125 13.54 9.43 -0.09
CA GLY A 125 12.78 8.19 -0.18
C GLY A 125 11.58 8.13 0.77
N ASN A 126 11.54 8.92 1.82
CA ASN A 126 10.48 8.94 2.83
C ASN A 126 9.67 10.25 2.87
N ARG A 127 10.00 11.24 2.04
CA ARG A 127 9.31 12.53 2.04
C ARG A 127 7.82 12.39 1.68
N HIS A 128 7.49 11.38 0.90
CA HIS A 128 6.11 11.08 0.52
C HIS A 128 5.29 10.45 1.67
N PHE A 129 5.91 9.90 2.72
CA PHE A 129 5.19 9.13 3.75
C PHE A 129 4.05 9.91 4.42
N PRO A 130 4.20 11.18 4.82
CA PRO A 130 3.10 11.90 5.45
C PRO A 130 1.86 11.96 4.55
N ALA A 131 2.03 12.39 3.28
CA ALA A 131 0.94 12.50 2.32
C ALA A 131 0.35 11.15 1.93
N THR A 132 1.21 10.14 1.70
CA THR A 132 0.75 8.77 1.38
C THR A 132 -0.03 8.16 2.53
N LYS A 133 0.47 8.30 3.77
CA LYS A 133 -0.22 7.82 4.96
C LYS A 133 -1.58 8.51 5.13
N GLU A 134 -1.64 9.83 4.94
CA GLU A 134 -2.90 10.57 5.03
C GLU A 134 -3.95 10.04 4.05
N ILE A 135 -3.57 9.80 2.79
CA ILE A 135 -4.48 9.26 1.78
C ILE A 135 -4.91 7.83 2.15
N LEU A 136 -3.99 6.96 2.54
CA LEU A 136 -4.30 5.59 2.94
C LEU A 136 -5.27 5.57 4.14
N VAL A 137 -5.06 6.43 5.13
CA VAL A 137 -5.94 6.56 6.29
C VAL A 137 -7.32 7.09 5.89
N LYS A 138 -7.40 8.07 4.96
CA LYS A 138 -8.69 8.53 4.39
C LYS A 138 -9.44 7.42 3.67
N LEU A 139 -8.71 6.50 3.05
CA LEU A 139 -9.27 5.30 2.43
C LEU A 139 -9.50 4.15 3.44
N GLY A 140 -9.35 4.42 4.72
CA GLY A 140 -9.68 3.52 5.82
C GLY A 140 -8.57 2.58 6.29
N ALA A 141 -7.36 2.65 5.72
CA ALA A 141 -6.25 1.81 6.14
C ALA A 141 -5.76 2.15 7.56
N ASN A 142 -5.37 1.12 8.32
CA ASN A 142 -4.68 1.28 9.59
C ASN A 142 -3.15 1.20 9.38
N VAL A 143 -2.51 2.34 9.09
CA VAL A 143 -1.06 2.40 8.83
C VAL A 143 -0.30 2.39 10.15
N VAL A 144 0.21 1.22 10.54
CA VAL A 144 0.86 0.95 11.83
C VAL A 144 2.37 1.15 11.82
N TYR A 145 3.02 1.02 10.66
CA TYR A 145 4.47 1.13 10.54
C TYR A 145 4.89 1.73 9.20
N THR A 146 5.98 2.50 9.22
CA THR A 146 6.61 3.03 8.00
C THR A 146 8.12 2.82 8.07
N LYS A 147 8.73 2.39 6.96
CA LYS A 147 10.18 2.19 6.88
C LYS A 147 10.72 2.59 5.51
N CYS A 148 11.77 3.39 5.54
CA CYS A 148 12.57 3.70 4.36
C CYS A 148 13.87 2.88 4.40
N PHE A 149 14.12 2.13 3.35
CA PHE A 149 15.36 1.38 3.14
C PHE A 149 16.32 2.24 2.30
N ASN A 150 17.01 3.16 2.98
CA ASN A 150 18.07 3.97 2.39
C ASN A 150 19.29 3.10 2.12
N ASP A 151 20.06 3.39 1.09
CA ASP A 151 21.18 2.56 0.62
C ASP A 151 20.81 1.10 0.31
N GLY A 152 19.53 0.75 0.42
CA GLY A 152 19.03 -0.60 0.19
C GLY A 152 19.24 -1.10 -1.22
N TRP A 153 19.42 -0.21 -2.20
CA TRP A 153 19.56 -0.60 -3.60
C TRP A 153 20.73 -1.57 -3.86
N LYS A 154 21.84 -1.42 -3.16
CA LYS A 154 22.98 -2.34 -3.27
C LYS A 154 22.60 -3.74 -2.83
N ASN A 155 21.92 -3.84 -1.68
CA ASN A 155 21.47 -5.12 -1.15
C ASN A 155 20.36 -5.74 -2.01
N VAL A 156 19.46 -4.91 -2.58
CA VAL A 156 18.45 -5.37 -3.54
C VAL A 156 19.11 -5.92 -4.82
N VAL A 157 20.07 -5.19 -5.39
CA VAL A 157 20.79 -5.62 -6.61
C VAL A 157 21.62 -6.88 -6.36
N LEU A 158 22.23 -6.99 -5.19
CA LEU A 158 23.05 -8.16 -4.82
C LEU A 158 22.20 -9.36 -4.35
N GLY A 159 20.89 -9.21 -4.19
CA GLY A 159 20.02 -10.26 -3.67
C GLY A 159 20.34 -10.63 -2.22
N ASN A 160 20.86 -9.69 -1.42
CA ASN A 160 21.29 -9.94 -0.04
C ASN A 160 20.07 -9.95 0.89
N GLU A 161 19.42 -11.12 1.02
CA GLU A 161 18.21 -11.28 1.86
C GLU A 161 18.53 -11.14 3.36
N GLU A 162 19.67 -11.59 3.82
CA GLU A 162 20.06 -11.51 5.25
C GLU A 162 20.14 -10.05 5.76
N PHE A 163 20.43 -9.10 4.86
CA PHE A 163 20.40 -7.67 5.20
C PHE A 163 19.02 -7.22 5.71
N TYR A 164 17.95 -7.84 5.24
CA TYR A 164 16.58 -7.47 5.57
C TYR A 164 15.96 -8.27 6.71
N LYS A 165 16.65 -9.26 7.27
CA LYS A 165 16.11 -10.19 8.26
C LYS A 165 15.57 -9.47 9.52
N GLN A 166 16.35 -8.57 10.09
CA GLN A 166 15.93 -7.82 11.29
C GLN A 166 14.71 -6.94 11.01
N ASP A 167 14.70 -6.25 9.87
CA ASP A 167 13.55 -5.42 9.46
C ASP A 167 12.31 -6.27 9.18
N ALA A 168 12.48 -7.45 8.59
CA ALA A 168 11.42 -8.41 8.38
C ALA A 168 10.78 -8.87 9.70
N GLU A 169 11.59 -9.18 10.71
CA GLU A 169 11.09 -9.51 12.06
C GLU A 169 10.28 -8.38 12.68
N ILE A 170 10.73 -7.13 12.50
CA ILE A 170 9.99 -5.95 12.97
C ILE A 170 8.66 -5.82 12.22
N ILE A 171 8.67 -5.92 10.90
CA ILE A 171 7.47 -5.87 10.07
C ILE A 171 6.48 -6.96 10.48
N GLN A 172 6.96 -8.20 10.66
CA GLN A 172 6.12 -9.32 11.07
C GLN A 172 5.47 -9.10 12.44
N ARG A 173 6.17 -8.46 13.38
CA ARG A 173 5.58 -8.08 14.70
C ARG A 173 4.44 -7.08 14.52
N TYR A 174 4.58 -6.06 13.65
CA TYR A 174 3.51 -5.11 13.37
C TYR A 174 2.32 -5.77 12.67
N LEU A 175 2.56 -6.72 11.77
CA LEU A 175 1.52 -7.49 11.11
C LEU A 175 0.81 -8.46 12.08
N SER A 176 1.53 -9.03 13.04
CA SER A 176 0.96 -9.94 14.04
C SER A 176 0.17 -9.23 15.14
N TYR A 177 0.25 -7.88 15.20
CA TYR A 177 -0.48 -7.13 16.21
C TYR A 177 -1.96 -7.04 15.83
N ASP A 178 -2.79 -7.73 16.59
CA ASP A 178 -4.25 -7.70 16.39
C ASP A 178 -4.81 -6.34 16.80
N ASN A 179 -5.10 -5.51 15.81
CA ASN A 179 -5.69 -4.18 16.01
C ASN A 179 -7.22 -4.18 16.07
N THR A 180 -7.88 -5.35 16.07
CA THR A 180 -9.34 -5.44 16.11
C THR A 180 -9.92 -4.91 17.43
N THR A 181 -9.10 -4.79 18.47
CA THR A 181 -9.47 -4.32 19.82
C THR A 181 -9.13 -2.85 20.10
N SER A 182 -8.54 -2.12 19.16
CA SER A 182 -8.13 -0.74 19.42
C SER A 182 -9.32 0.24 19.37
N SER A 183 -9.93 0.49 20.53
CA SER A 183 -10.92 1.55 20.77
C SER A 183 -10.48 2.94 20.22
N LYS A 184 -9.16 3.16 20.13
CA LYS A 184 -8.57 4.39 19.63
C LYS A 184 -8.80 4.61 18.12
N TRP A 185 -8.82 3.54 17.31
CA TRP A 185 -9.11 3.63 15.89
C TRP A 185 -10.60 3.82 15.60
N GLN A 186 -11.45 3.20 16.38
CA GLN A 186 -12.90 3.46 16.32
C GLN A 186 -13.18 4.93 16.64
N GLN A 187 -12.49 5.50 17.62
CA GLN A 187 -12.62 6.91 17.96
C GLN A 187 -12.14 7.82 16.83
N ILE A 188 -10.94 7.61 16.29
CA ILE A 188 -10.39 8.39 15.17
C ILE A 188 -11.31 8.33 13.94
N TYR A 189 -11.82 7.17 13.59
CA TYR A 189 -12.75 6.99 12.46
C TYR A 189 -14.09 7.68 12.72
N THR A 190 -14.62 7.60 13.97
CA THR A 190 -15.85 8.27 14.37
C THR A 190 -15.67 9.79 14.33
N ASP A 191 -14.57 10.29 14.86
CA ASP A 191 -14.24 11.71 14.86
C ASP A 191 -14.08 12.24 13.42
N TRP A 192 -13.45 11.45 12.54
CA TRP A 192 -13.32 11.78 11.13
C TRP A 192 -14.69 11.80 10.42
N LYS A 193 -15.54 10.77 10.62
CA LYS A 193 -16.93 10.75 10.09
C LYS A 193 -17.71 11.99 10.53
N ASN A 194 -17.65 12.31 11.83
CA ASN A 194 -18.36 13.44 12.40
C ASN A 194 -17.86 14.77 11.84
N LYS A 195 -16.55 14.94 11.67
CA LYS A 195 -15.94 16.15 11.11
C LYS A 195 -16.40 16.45 9.68
N TRP A 196 -16.73 15.41 8.90
CA TRP A 196 -17.12 15.55 7.50
C TRP A 196 -18.61 15.27 7.24
N ASN A 197 -19.44 15.15 8.28
CA ASN A 197 -20.88 14.84 8.17
C ASN A 197 -21.21 13.63 7.25
N LEU A 198 -20.33 12.64 7.20
CA LEU A 198 -20.53 11.43 6.43
C LEU A 198 -21.45 10.48 7.22
N LYS A 199 -22.68 10.29 6.70
CA LYS A 199 -23.65 9.32 7.26
C LYS A 199 -23.29 7.88 6.91
#